data_16642927d38bb510d11cf0fc4daf8c26
#
_entry.id   16642927d38bb510d11cf0fc4daf8c26
#
_cell.length_a   1.000
_cell.length_b   1.000
_cell.length_c   1.000
_cell.angle_alpha   90.00
_cell.angle_beta   90.00
_cell.angle_gamma   90.00
#
_symmetry.space_group_name_H-M   'P 1'
#
loop_
_entity.id
_entity.type
_entity.pdbx_description
1 polymer ?
#
loop_
_entity_poly.entity_id
_entity_poly.type
_entity_poly.pdbx_seq_one_letter_code
_entity_poly.pdbx_strand_id
1 'polypeptide(L)'
;MIFWKSDHNVRIIIALLCIAILIPVSYADDSTRTITDALGRTVIIPQNPDSVICSGSGCLRYLTYLQGLEKVIGVDDIEIKNSPFESRPYALAHPELATLPVFGEFRGIDDPEKIVMLDPDVIFKVMTTEEDADELAAKTGIPVVALNYGDLFLLRTDMNQALRIMGDVIGASDRAEEVIAFFEERIEDLNSRTAEISEDDKKNVYVGGVSYAGAHGIVSTDAGYPPFLMVNAKNLAGNLGIGHVDVAKEQVIDWNPDILFVDLGTLQLQGERADVISEIADDPSFAIINAVSNHEIFGLLPYNYYNTNQGSVIADAYYVGKILYPKQFEDINPESEADEIYEFLVGKNVFSQLNQNAIAGLGFTHIDPASV
;
A
#
# COMPACT_ATOMS: atom_id res chain seq x y z
N MET A 1 14.48 44.69 -101.68
CA MET A 1 14.46 46.12 -101.32
C MET A 1 13.51 46.31 -100.15
N ILE A 2 14.06 46.82 -99.07
CA ILE A 2 13.37 47.40 -97.88
C ILE A 2 12.74 46.44 -96.86
N PHE A 3 13.48 46.31 -95.80
CA PHE A 3 13.31 46.11 -94.38
C PHE A 3 11.97 46.40 -93.72
N TRP A 4 11.57 45.57 -92.77
CA TRP A 4 11.16 46.04 -91.46
C TRP A 4 11.40 45.03 -90.36
N LYS A 5 12.22 45.48 -89.39
CA LYS A 5 12.45 44.87 -88.06
C LYS A 5 11.29 45.26 -87.14
N SER A 6 10.75 44.36 -86.44
CA SER A 6 9.88 44.66 -85.30
C SER A 6 10.33 43.77 -84.13
N ASP A 7 10.99 44.44 -83.20
CA ASP A 7 11.26 43.91 -81.84
C ASP A 7 9.98 43.86 -80.99
N HIS A 8 9.63 42.69 -80.54
CA HIS A 8 8.64 42.57 -79.48
C HIS A 8 9.31 42.02 -78.16
N ASN A 9 9.61 42.97 -77.27
CA ASN A 9 10.01 42.65 -75.90
C ASN A 9 8.76 42.16 -75.18
N VAL A 10 8.70 40.83 -74.91
CA VAL A 10 7.72 40.25 -73.98
C VAL A 10 8.29 40.34 -72.58
N ARG A 11 7.78 41.26 -71.75
CA ARG A 11 8.06 41.36 -70.32
C ARG A 11 7.22 40.31 -69.62
N ILE A 12 7.87 39.21 -69.18
CA ILE A 12 7.29 38.20 -68.29
C ILE A 12 7.31 38.81 -66.88
N ILE A 13 6.14 39.19 -66.38
CA ILE A 13 5.94 39.58 -64.96
C ILE A 13 5.72 38.27 -64.18
N ILE A 14 6.74 37.82 -63.45
CA ILE A 14 6.61 36.72 -62.46
C ILE A 14 6.00 37.32 -61.21
N ALA A 15 4.72 37.06 -60.97
CA ALA A 15 4.04 37.35 -59.73
C ALA A 15 4.40 36.26 -58.70
N LEU A 16 5.32 36.53 -57.77
CA LEU A 16 5.59 35.70 -56.61
C LEU A 16 4.41 35.77 -55.65
N LEU A 17 3.57 34.72 -55.67
CA LEU A 17 2.49 34.52 -54.72
C LEU A 17 3.12 33.99 -53.42
N CYS A 18 3.40 34.84 -52.45
CA CYS A 18 3.75 34.43 -51.09
C CYS A 18 2.52 33.83 -50.39
N ILE A 19 2.39 32.53 -50.44
CA ILE A 19 1.43 31.80 -49.58
C ILE A 19 2.05 31.79 -48.19
N ALA A 20 1.59 32.71 -47.32
CA ALA A 20 1.85 32.62 -45.87
C ALA A 20 1.09 31.40 -45.33
N ILE A 21 1.80 30.30 -45.12
CA ILE A 21 1.28 29.17 -44.37
C ILE A 21 1.16 29.67 -42.92
N LEU A 22 -0.05 30.02 -42.48
CA LEU A 22 -0.39 30.18 -41.08
C LEU A 22 -0.32 28.79 -40.44
N ILE A 23 0.85 28.43 -39.91
CA ILE A 23 0.99 27.31 -39.00
C ILE A 23 0.25 27.79 -37.74
N PRO A 24 -0.83 27.12 -37.31
CA PRO A 24 -1.41 27.43 -36.00
C PRO A 24 -0.32 27.15 -34.97
N VAL A 25 0.22 28.20 -34.36
CA VAL A 25 0.98 28.07 -33.13
C VAL A 25 -0.03 27.66 -32.10
N SER A 26 -0.12 26.36 -31.83
CA SER A 26 -0.82 25.84 -30.67
C SER A 26 -0.05 26.39 -29.48
N TYR A 27 -0.57 27.44 -28.86
CA TYR A 27 -0.14 27.81 -27.53
C TYR A 27 -0.54 26.62 -26.66
N ALA A 28 0.45 25.82 -26.21
CA ALA A 28 0.24 24.93 -25.10
C ALA A 28 -0.28 25.80 -23.97
N ASP A 29 -1.43 25.47 -23.45
CA ASP A 29 -1.97 26.12 -22.25
C ASP A 29 -1.01 25.72 -21.12
N ASP A 30 -0.18 26.68 -20.67
CA ASP A 30 0.79 26.44 -19.59
C ASP A 30 0.11 26.08 -18.26
N SER A 31 -1.23 26.06 -18.24
CA SER A 31 -2.03 25.70 -17.06
C SER A 31 -2.21 24.20 -16.86
N THR A 32 -1.96 23.37 -17.89
CA THR A 32 -2.17 21.92 -17.85
C THR A 32 -0.98 21.14 -18.39
N ARG A 33 -0.85 19.88 -17.98
CA ARG A 33 0.10 18.91 -18.49
C ARG A 33 -0.52 17.53 -18.64
N THR A 34 0.15 16.64 -19.34
CA THR A 34 -0.28 15.25 -19.50
C THR A 34 0.59 14.33 -18.67
N ILE A 35 -0.05 13.30 -18.10
CA ILE A 35 0.63 12.17 -17.45
C ILE A 35 0.11 10.86 -18.04
N THR A 36 0.86 9.77 -17.83
CA THR A 36 0.37 8.41 -18.08
C THR A 36 0.12 7.75 -16.74
N ASP A 37 -1.10 7.28 -16.51
CA ASP A 37 -1.48 6.61 -15.26
C ASP A 37 -1.15 5.10 -15.27
N ALA A 38 -1.47 4.41 -14.18
CA ALA A 38 -1.13 2.99 -14.00
C ALA A 38 -1.88 2.05 -14.95
N LEU A 39 -2.98 2.51 -15.58
CA LEU A 39 -3.71 1.75 -16.60
C LEU A 39 -3.23 2.07 -18.03
N GLY A 40 -2.20 2.92 -18.18
CA GLY A 40 -1.66 3.35 -19.47
C GLY A 40 -2.48 4.45 -20.15
N ARG A 41 -3.47 5.04 -19.47
CA ARG A 41 -4.27 6.15 -20.02
C ARG A 41 -3.47 7.45 -19.98
N THR A 42 -3.67 8.28 -21.00
CA THR A 42 -3.15 9.66 -21.01
C THR A 42 -4.17 10.57 -20.34
N VAL A 43 -3.80 11.15 -19.19
CA VAL A 43 -4.67 12.02 -18.41
C VAL A 43 -4.14 13.45 -18.45
N ILE A 44 -5.01 14.42 -18.75
CA ILE A 44 -4.70 15.84 -18.70
C ILE A 44 -5.02 16.34 -17.30
N ILE A 45 -4.03 16.88 -16.61
CA ILE A 45 -4.15 17.40 -15.24
C ILE A 45 -3.69 18.87 -15.20
N PRO A 46 -4.06 19.66 -14.17
CA PRO A 46 -3.45 20.96 -13.92
C PRO A 46 -1.92 20.85 -13.79
N GLN A 47 -1.21 21.89 -14.20
CA GLN A 47 0.27 21.90 -14.14
C GLN A 47 0.78 21.65 -12.71
N ASN A 48 0.14 22.26 -11.71
CA ASN A 48 0.43 22.10 -10.28
C ASN A 48 -0.90 21.95 -9.54
N PRO A 49 -1.39 20.73 -9.31
CA PRO A 49 -2.61 20.54 -8.52
C PRO A 49 -2.43 21.01 -7.07
N ASP A 50 -3.37 21.81 -6.57
CA ASP A 50 -3.36 22.30 -5.19
C ASP A 50 -4.30 21.52 -4.28
N SER A 51 -5.27 20.80 -4.87
CA SER A 51 -6.26 20.03 -4.16
C SER A 51 -6.47 18.65 -4.76
N VAL A 52 -6.52 17.61 -3.91
CA VAL A 52 -6.71 16.22 -4.35
C VAL A 52 -7.68 15.47 -3.42
N ILE A 53 -8.25 14.41 -3.94
CA ILE A 53 -8.89 13.35 -3.15
C ILE A 53 -8.32 11.99 -3.53
N CYS A 54 -8.38 11.05 -2.57
CA CYS A 54 -7.88 9.69 -2.72
C CYS A 54 -9.03 8.70 -2.57
N SER A 55 -9.47 8.07 -3.67
CA SER A 55 -10.56 7.09 -3.69
C SER A 55 -10.03 5.66 -3.60
N GLY A 56 -10.62 4.89 -2.70
CA GLY A 56 -10.35 3.48 -2.50
C GLY A 56 -9.27 3.16 -1.48
N SER A 57 -9.39 1.98 -0.88
CA SER A 57 -8.57 1.52 0.24
C SER A 57 -7.06 1.60 -0.04
N GLY A 58 -6.34 2.32 0.79
CA GLY A 58 -4.89 2.45 0.72
C GLY A 58 -4.39 3.62 -0.12
N CYS A 59 -5.22 4.26 -0.93
CA CYS A 59 -4.82 5.41 -1.74
C CYS A 59 -4.25 6.54 -0.87
N LEU A 60 -4.99 6.94 0.16
CA LEU A 60 -4.58 8.00 1.09
C LEU A 60 -3.31 7.65 1.89
N ARG A 61 -3.04 6.36 2.13
CA ARG A 61 -1.80 5.90 2.76
C ARG A 61 -0.58 6.28 1.93
N TYR A 62 -0.61 6.08 0.61
CA TYR A 62 0.51 6.45 -0.25
C TYR A 62 0.70 7.96 -0.31
N LEU A 63 -0.38 8.72 -0.34
CA LEU A 63 -0.30 10.16 -0.29
C LEU A 63 0.33 10.65 1.05
N THR A 64 0.04 9.96 2.16
CA THR A 64 0.69 10.22 3.45
C THR A 64 2.20 9.96 3.39
N TYR A 65 2.62 8.84 2.79
CA TYR A 65 4.04 8.51 2.61
C TYR A 65 4.78 9.58 1.80
N LEU A 66 4.08 10.20 0.85
CA LEU A 66 4.58 11.31 0.04
C LEU A 66 4.49 12.68 0.71
N GLN A 67 4.01 12.74 1.97
CA GLN A 67 3.83 13.98 2.73
C GLN A 67 2.89 14.99 2.03
N GLY A 68 1.90 14.49 1.25
CA GLY A 68 0.99 15.30 0.46
C GLY A 68 -0.35 15.61 1.13
N LEU A 69 -0.49 15.40 2.45
CA LEU A 69 -1.78 15.52 3.15
C LEU A 69 -2.35 16.96 3.16
N GLU A 70 -1.51 17.98 3.04
CA GLU A 70 -1.97 19.38 2.96
C GLU A 70 -2.83 19.68 1.72
N LYS A 71 -2.75 18.80 0.69
CA LYS A 71 -3.56 18.92 -0.52
C LYS A 71 -4.90 18.18 -0.42
N VAL A 72 -5.13 17.38 0.62
CA VAL A 72 -6.34 16.56 0.76
C VAL A 72 -7.52 17.41 1.22
N ILE A 73 -8.59 17.44 0.42
CA ILE A 73 -9.80 18.22 0.71
C ILE A 73 -11.04 17.37 1.01
N GLY A 74 -10.95 16.06 0.87
CA GLY A 74 -12.03 15.12 1.16
C GLY A 74 -11.48 13.71 1.33
N VAL A 75 -12.24 12.85 1.98
CA VAL A 75 -11.85 11.49 2.36
C VAL A 75 -12.94 10.46 2.06
N ASP A 76 -12.55 9.18 2.00
CA ASP A 76 -13.46 8.04 2.02
C ASP A 76 -14.12 7.90 3.40
N ASP A 77 -15.27 7.22 3.45
CA ASP A 77 -16.03 6.97 4.68
C ASP A 77 -15.25 6.21 5.77
N ILE A 78 -14.19 5.48 5.39
CA ILE A 78 -13.34 4.77 6.34
C ILE A 78 -12.61 5.72 7.30
N GLU A 79 -12.28 6.92 6.86
CA GLU A 79 -11.49 7.87 7.65
C GLU A 79 -12.28 8.48 8.82
N ILE A 80 -13.62 8.49 8.71
CA ILE A 80 -14.51 8.97 9.76
C ILE A 80 -15.06 7.85 10.67
N LYS A 81 -14.77 6.59 10.34
CA LYS A 81 -15.19 5.44 11.17
C LYS A 81 -14.33 5.37 12.41
N ASN A 82 -14.92 5.65 13.54
CA ASN A 82 -14.27 5.46 14.84
C ASN A 82 -14.25 3.96 15.19
N SER A 83 -13.24 3.25 14.70
CA SER A 83 -13.06 1.83 15.00
C SER A 83 -12.25 1.65 16.28
N PRO A 84 -12.72 0.82 17.23
CA PRO A 84 -11.88 0.44 18.39
C PRO A 84 -10.63 -0.35 17.95
N PHE A 85 -10.65 -0.89 16.75
CA PHE A 85 -9.54 -1.62 16.13
C PHE A 85 -8.89 -0.80 15.01
N GLU A 86 -8.48 0.44 15.30
CA GLU A 86 -7.74 1.24 14.31
C GLU A 86 -6.28 0.79 14.26
N SER A 87 -5.87 0.16 13.17
CA SER A 87 -4.51 -0.33 12.96
C SER A 87 -3.83 0.21 11.70
N ARG A 88 -4.37 1.31 11.14
CA ARG A 88 -3.74 2.03 10.03
C ARG A 88 -2.80 3.10 10.60
N PRO A 89 -1.47 2.94 10.49
CA PRO A 89 -0.52 3.90 11.07
C PRO A 89 -0.75 5.34 10.62
N TYR A 90 -1.11 5.57 9.34
CA TYR A 90 -1.37 6.92 8.85
C TYR A 90 -2.61 7.56 9.48
N ALA A 91 -3.67 6.79 9.74
CA ALA A 91 -4.88 7.30 10.37
C ALA A 91 -4.63 7.64 11.86
N LEU A 92 -3.84 6.82 12.56
CA LEU A 92 -3.38 7.10 13.92
C LEU A 92 -2.48 8.36 13.98
N ALA A 93 -1.62 8.54 12.99
CA ALA A 93 -0.74 9.69 12.89
C ALA A 93 -1.51 10.98 12.58
N HIS A 94 -2.60 10.90 11.80
CA HIS A 94 -3.33 12.03 11.24
C HIS A 94 -4.84 11.98 11.54
N PRO A 95 -5.24 12.05 12.84
CA PRO A 95 -6.65 11.99 13.22
C PRO A 95 -7.48 13.18 12.68
N GLU A 96 -6.83 14.26 12.25
CA GLU A 96 -7.45 15.40 11.57
C GLU A 96 -8.17 15.01 10.26
N LEU A 97 -7.75 13.93 9.60
CA LEU A 97 -8.40 13.42 8.39
C LEU A 97 -9.87 13.09 8.62
N ALA A 98 -10.23 12.64 9.82
CA ALA A 98 -11.62 12.35 10.20
C ALA A 98 -12.52 13.60 10.24
N THR A 99 -11.97 14.80 10.13
CA THR A 99 -12.74 16.06 10.10
C THR A 99 -13.07 16.54 8.69
N LEU A 100 -12.50 15.89 7.66
CA LEU A 100 -12.70 16.26 6.27
C LEU A 100 -14.06 15.75 5.74
N PRO A 101 -14.62 16.41 4.72
CA PRO A 101 -15.85 15.96 4.07
C PRO A 101 -15.70 14.57 3.45
N VAL A 102 -16.75 13.75 3.55
CA VAL A 102 -16.79 12.41 2.95
C VAL A 102 -17.39 12.49 1.55
N PHE A 103 -16.62 12.01 0.55
CA PHE A 103 -17.04 12.00 -0.84
C PHE A 103 -17.51 10.62 -1.36
N GLY A 104 -17.19 9.53 -0.64
CA GLY A 104 -17.50 8.19 -1.13
C GLY A 104 -17.22 7.11 -0.07
N GLU A 105 -17.28 5.85 -0.51
CA GLU A 105 -16.99 4.68 0.32
C GLU A 105 -15.59 4.12 0.00
N PHE A 106 -14.93 3.60 1.01
CA PHE A 106 -13.54 3.09 0.95
C PHE A 106 -13.28 1.99 -0.10
N ARG A 107 -14.33 1.38 -0.64
CA ARG A 107 -14.22 0.37 -1.73
C ARG A 107 -14.20 0.99 -3.13
N GLY A 108 -13.97 2.29 -3.23
CA GLY A 108 -13.97 3.03 -4.50
C GLY A 108 -15.36 3.27 -5.05
N ILE A 109 -16.39 3.28 -4.19
CA ILE A 109 -17.77 3.68 -4.56
C ILE A 109 -17.85 5.18 -4.30
N ASP A 110 -17.66 5.95 -5.37
CA ASP A 110 -17.61 7.40 -5.32
C ASP A 110 -19.01 8.01 -5.49
N ASP A 111 -19.24 9.17 -4.86
CA ASP A 111 -20.41 10.01 -5.04
C ASP A 111 -20.03 11.22 -5.92
N PRO A 112 -20.32 11.19 -7.23
CA PRO A 112 -19.89 12.25 -8.14
C PRO A 112 -20.44 13.64 -7.77
N GLU A 113 -21.64 13.72 -7.15
CA GLU A 113 -22.22 15.01 -6.75
C GLU A 113 -21.42 15.63 -5.60
N LYS A 114 -21.02 14.82 -4.61
CA LYS A 114 -20.15 15.28 -3.52
C LYS A 114 -18.78 15.67 -4.02
N ILE A 115 -18.20 14.89 -4.95
CA ILE A 115 -16.90 15.21 -5.54
C ILE A 115 -16.95 16.55 -6.30
N VAL A 116 -17.98 16.78 -7.10
CA VAL A 116 -18.17 18.07 -7.80
C VAL A 116 -18.32 19.23 -6.80
N MET A 117 -18.97 19.00 -5.66
CA MET A 117 -19.11 20.02 -4.62
C MET A 117 -17.77 20.34 -3.91
N LEU A 118 -16.87 19.36 -3.82
CA LEU A 118 -15.54 19.53 -3.25
C LEU A 118 -14.59 20.22 -4.24
N ASP A 119 -14.78 20.00 -5.53
CA ASP A 119 -14.02 20.57 -6.65
C ASP A 119 -12.50 20.33 -6.53
N PRO A 120 -12.02 19.07 -6.38
CA PRO A 120 -10.60 18.78 -6.37
C PRO A 120 -9.98 18.94 -7.76
N ASP A 121 -8.71 19.34 -7.82
CA ASP A 121 -7.96 19.39 -9.08
C ASP A 121 -7.70 18.03 -9.71
N VAL A 122 -7.55 16.98 -8.86
CA VAL A 122 -7.26 15.60 -9.28
C VAL A 122 -7.91 14.60 -8.32
N ILE A 123 -8.44 13.53 -8.88
CA ILE A 123 -8.89 12.35 -8.15
C ILE A 123 -7.84 11.25 -8.36
N PHE A 124 -7.16 10.82 -7.30
CA PHE A 124 -6.42 9.56 -7.32
C PHE A 124 -7.37 8.41 -7.03
N LYS A 125 -7.28 7.32 -7.80
CA LYS A 125 -8.18 6.17 -7.61
C LYS A 125 -7.42 4.86 -7.73
N VAL A 126 -7.52 4.04 -6.68
CA VAL A 126 -7.02 2.66 -6.68
C VAL A 126 -8.17 1.68 -6.91
N MET A 127 -7.86 0.42 -7.26
CA MET A 127 -8.85 -0.65 -7.48
C MET A 127 -9.93 -0.27 -8.50
N THR A 128 -9.52 0.31 -9.62
CA THR A 128 -10.41 0.81 -10.67
C THR A 128 -10.08 0.18 -12.02
N THR A 129 -11.04 0.23 -12.93
CA THR A 129 -10.85 -0.10 -14.35
C THR A 129 -10.73 1.18 -15.16
N GLU A 130 -10.30 1.06 -16.42
CA GLU A 130 -10.30 2.18 -17.37
C GLU A 130 -11.70 2.77 -17.54
N GLU A 131 -12.71 1.90 -17.68
CA GLU A 131 -14.11 2.30 -17.84
C GLU A 131 -14.64 3.07 -16.62
N ASP A 132 -14.39 2.56 -15.40
CA ASP A 132 -14.86 3.22 -14.18
C ASP A 132 -14.18 4.58 -13.95
N ALA A 133 -12.87 4.67 -14.26
CA ALA A 133 -12.11 5.90 -14.12
C ALA A 133 -12.56 6.97 -15.13
N ASP A 134 -12.83 6.56 -16.39
CA ASP A 134 -13.34 7.44 -17.45
C ASP A 134 -14.78 7.89 -17.15
N GLU A 135 -15.63 6.98 -16.66
CA GLU A 135 -17.00 7.32 -16.25
C GLU A 135 -17.00 8.34 -15.11
N LEU A 136 -16.15 8.16 -14.09
CA LEU A 136 -16.05 9.13 -12.99
C LEU A 136 -15.57 10.49 -13.49
N ALA A 137 -14.52 10.52 -14.33
CA ALA A 137 -14.02 11.75 -14.93
C ALA A 137 -15.11 12.45 -15.77
N ALA A 138 -15.88 11.70 -16.55
CA ALA A 138 -16.97 12.27 -17.35
C ALA A 138 -18.13 12.82 -16.51
N LYS A 139 -18.44 12.18 -15.36
CA LYS A 139 -19.51 12.62 -14.45
C LYS A 139 -19.13 13.85 -13.65
N THR A 140 -17.86 13.96 -13.26
CA THR A 140 -17.37 15.04 -12.38
C THR A 140 -16.76 16.20 -13.14
N GLY A 141 -16.24 15.96 -14.36
CA GLY A 141 -15.41 16.92 -15.09
C GLY A 141 -13.99 17.05 -14.52
N ILE A 142 -13.61 16.24 -13.54
CA ILE A 142 -12.34 16.27 -12.84
C ILE A 142 -11.44 15.12 -13.33
N PRO A 143 -10.15 15.33 -13.60
CA PRO A 143 -9.27 14.27 -14.04
C PRO A 143 -9.10 13.18 -12.97
N VAL A 144 -9.22 11.92 -13.41
CA VAL A 144 -9.03 10.72 -12.58
C VAL A 144 -7.74 10.05 -12.97
N VAL A 145 -6.81 9.95 -12.03
CA VAL A 145 -5.52 9.26 -12.15
C VAL A 145 -5.63 7.91 -11.48
N ALA A 146 -5.64 6.85 -12.28
CA ALA A 146 -5.70 5.48 -11.80
C ALA A 146 -4.33 5.02 -11.28
N LEU A 147 -4.34 4.30 -10.16
CA LEU A 147 -3.16 3.75 -9.52
C LEU A 147 -3.34 2.26 -9.23
N ASN A 148 -2.28 1.47 -9.39
CA ASN A 148 -2.19 0.13 -8.83
C ASN A 148 -1.65 0.23 -7.41
N TYR A 149 -2.24 -0.49 -6.44
CA TYR A 149 -1.76 -0.41 -5.06
C TYR A 149 -0.40 -1.11 -4.90
N GLY A 150 -0.30 -2.35 -5.35
CA GLY A 150 0.92 -3.14 -5.24
C GLY A 150 1.26 -3.59 -3.81
N ASP A 151 2.43 -4.18 -3.66
CA ASP A 151 2.98 -4.65 -2.39
C ASP A 151 4.53 -4.55 -2.37
N LEU A 152 5.15 -4.94 -1.27
CA LEU A 152 6.61 -4.94 -1.13
C LEU A 152 7.29 -6.17 -1.78
N PHE A 153 6.54 -7.04 -2.43
CA PHE A 153 7.06 -8.33 -2.91
C PHE A 153 6.77 -8.57 -4.39
N LEU A 154 5.64 -9.23 -4.68
CA LEU A 154 5.29 -9.65 -6.04
C LEU A 154 4.84 -8.48 -6.91
N LEU A 155 4.16 -7.51 -6.33
CA LEU A 155 3.62 -6.34 -6.99
C LEU A 155 4.41 -5.06 -6.64
N ARG A 156 5.71 -5.21 -6.30
CA ARG A 156 6.59 -4.07 -5.96
C ARG A 156 6.69 -3.06 -7.09
N THR A 157 6.73 -3.53 -8.33
CA THR A 157 6.74 -2.64 -9.49
C THR A 157 5.51 -1.75 -9.54
N ASP A 158 4.33 -2.31 -9.24
CA ASP A 158 3.07 -1.57 -9.21
C ASP A 158 3.06 -0.53 -8.08
N MET A 159 3.53 -0.91 -6.89
CA MET A 159 3.67 0.01 -5.76
C MET A 159 4.62 1.17 -6.09
N ASN A 160 5.80 0.87 -6.62
CA ASN A 160 6.79 1.89 -6.99
C ASN A 160 6.25 2.82 -8.08
N GLN A 161 5.52 2.26 -9.06
CA GLN A 161 4.88 3.06 -10.10
C GLN A 161 3.80 3.98 -9.52
N ALA A 162 2.95 3.49 -8.60
CA ALA A 162 1.92 4.29 -7.95
C ALA A 162 2.52 5.47 -7.17
N LEU A 163 3.59 5.23 -6.40
CA LEU A 163 4.31 6.28 -5.67
C LEU A 163 4.91 7.33 -6.62
N ARG A 164 5.51 6.91 -7.75
CA ARG A 164 6.08 7.82 -8.76
C ARG A 164 5.00 8.64 -9.45
N ILE A 165 3.90 8.03 -9.88
CA ILE A 165 2.79 8.73 -10.52
C ILE A 165 2.19 9.77 -9.55
N MET A 166 1.88 9.34 -8.32
CA MET A 166 1.32 10.23 -7.31
C MET A 166 2.30 11.35 -6.96
N GLY A 167 3.58 11.02 -6.76
CA GLY A 167 4.65 12.00 -6.48
C GLY A 167 4.83 13.02 -7.61
N ASP A 168 4.79 12.58 -8.87
CA ASP A 168 4.84 13.49 -10.02
C ASP A 168 3.64 14.43 -10.05
N VAL A 169 2.43 13.92 -9.82
CA VAL A 169 1.20 14.73 -9.84
C VAL A 169 1.22 15.82 -8.77
N ILE A 170 1.63 15.50 -7.54
CA ILE A 170 1.63 16.47 -6.42
C ILE A 170 2.91 17.28 -6.28
N GLY A 171 3.92 17.05 -7.14
CA GLY A 171 5.21 17.74 -7.07
C GLY A 171 6.16 17.19 -5.99
N ALA A 172 5.99 15.92 -5.57
CA ALA A 172 6.77 15.23 -4.55
C ALA A 172 7.59 14.04 -5.11
N SER A 173 8.13 14.19 -6.34
CA SER A 173 8.88 13.11 -7.02
C SER A 173 10.12 12.67 -6.24
N ASP A 174 10.87 13.61 -5.65
CA ASP A 174 12.03 13.28 -4.83
C ASP A 174 11.63 12.44 -3.62
N ARG A 175 10.54 12.80 -2.96
CA ARG A 175 10.01 12.05 -1.83
C ARG A 175 9.54 10.64 -2.24
N ALA A 176 8.98 10.48 -3.43
CA ALA A 176 8.60 9.17 -3.95
C ALA A 176 9.82 8.24 -4.08
N GLU A 177 10.94 8.75 -4.62
CA GLU A 177 12.17 7.95 -4.72
C GLU A 177 12.79 7.68 -3.34
N GLU A 178 12.73 8.62 -2.38
CA GLU A 178 13.14 8.38 -0.99
C GLU A 178 12.35 7.24 -0.34
N VAL A 179 11.01 7.23 -0.52
CA VAL A 179 10.15 6.16 0.04
C VAL A 179 10.46 4.81 -0.60
N ILE A 180 10.67 4.78 -1.91
CA ILE A 180 11.05 3.56 -2.63
C ILE A 180 12.41 3.05 -2.14
N ALA A 181 13.41 3.92 -2.08
CA ALA A 181 14.75 3.56 -1.58
C ALA A 181 14.71 3.06 -0.13
N PHE A 182 13.92 3.71 0.73
CA PHE A 182 13.73 3.29 2.12
C PHE A 182 13.23 1.84 2.22
N PHE A 183 12.21 1.47 1.44
CA PHE A 183 11.72 0.09 1.43
C PHE A 183 12.76 -0.90 0.89
N GLU A 184 13.47 -0.53 -0.18
CA GLU A 184 14.52 -1.36 -0.77
C GLU A 184 15.66 -1.62 0.22
N GLU A 185 16.13 -0.59 0.90
CA GLU A 185 17.18 -0.69 1.91
C GLU A 185 16.78 -1.58 3.10
N ARG A 186 15.55 -1.46 3.60
CA ARG A 186 15.04 -2.29 4.70
C ARG A 186 14.92 -3.76 4.30
N ILE A 187 14.42 -4.03 3.09
CA ILE A 187 14.32 -5.41 2.57
C ILE A 187 15.72 -6.01 2.37
N GLU A 188 16.68 -5.24 1.85
CA GLU A 188 18.05 -5.70 1.67
C GLU A 188 18.73 -5.98 3.01
N ASP A 189 18.55 -5.11 4.01
CA ASP A 189 19.05 -5.34 5.37
C ASP A 189 18.52 -6.66 5.94
N LEU A 190 17.20 -6.87 5.93
CA LEU A 190 16.55 -8.08 6.42
C LEU A 190 17.07 -9.35 5.74
N ASN A 191 17.17 -9.32 4.41
CA ASN A 191 17.68 -10.45 3.62
C ASN A 191 19.15 -10.73 3.91
N SER A 192 19.98 -9.69 3.96
CA SER A 192 21.43 -9.83 4.18
C SER A 192 21.74 -10.45 5.54
N ARG A 193 21.00 -10.10 6.59
CA ARG A 193 21.14 -10.67 7.94
C ARG A 193 20.89 -12.17 7.98
N THR A 194 20.09 -12.72 7.08
CA THR A 194 19.60 -14.10 7.12
C THR A 194 20.08 -14.98 5.97
N ALA A 195 20.75 -14.40 4.97
CA ALA A 195 21.14 -15.10 3.73
C ALA A 195 22.05 -16.32 3.94
N GLU A 196 22.87 -16.30 4.98
CA GLU A 196 23.82 -17.38 5.26
C GLU A 196 23.31 -18.45 6.22
N ILE A 197 22.05 -18.33 6.69
CA ILE A 197 21.44 -19.31 7.61
C ILE A 197 21.08 -20.57 6.83
N SER A 198 21.62 -21.71 7.25
CA SER A 198 21.36 -22.98 6.59
C SER A 198 19.93 -23.45 6.83
N GLU A 199 19.36 -24.22 5.89
CA GLU A 199 17.99 -24.77 6.03
C GLU A 199 17.83 -25.66 7.28
N ASP A 200 18.91 -26.34 7.71
CA ASP A 200 18.91 -27.22 8.89
C ASP A 200 18.86 -26.42 10.21
N ASP A 201 19.29 -25.17 10.19
CA ASP A 201 19.29 -24.28 11.36
C ASP A 201 17.97 -23.48 11.49
N LYS A 202 17.09 -23.53 10.48
CA LYS A 202 15.81 -22.83 10.49
C LYS A 202 14.74 -23.59 11.26
N LYS A 203 14.03 -22.87 12.14
CA LYS A 203 12.84 -23.40 12.81
C LYS A 203 11.66 -23.45 11.84
N ASN A 204 10.80 -24.44 12.00
CA ASN A 204 9.53 -24.50 11.29
C ASN A 204 8.57 -23.48 11.91
N VAL A 205 8.06 -22.58 11.08
CA VAL A 205 7.17 -21.52 11.56
C VAL A 205 5.82 -21.56 10.85
N TYR A 206 4.80 -21.10 11.56
CA TYR A 206 3.45 -20.91 11.04
C TYR A 206 2.93 -19.55 11.49
N VAL A 207 2.17 -18.86 10.65
CA VAL A 207 1.38 -17.68 11.04
C VAL A 207 -0.09 -18.03 10.91
N GLY A 208 -0.86 -17.80 11.98
CA GLY A 208 -2.31 -17.95 12.00
C GLY A 208 -3.02 -16.62 12.16
N GLY A 209 -4.29 -16.55 11.78
CA GLY A 209 -5.12 -15.36 11.94
C GLY A 209 -4.93 -14.30 10.86
N VAL A 210 -4.25 -14.63 9.76
CA VAL A 210 -4.01 -13.67 8.67
C VAL A 210 -5.34 -13.16 8.13
N SER A 211 -5.51 -11.83 8.12
CA SER A 211 -6.72 -11.18 7.66
C SER A 211 -6.83 -11.19 6.14
N TYR A 212 -7.96 -11.67 5.61
CA TYR A 212 -8.30 -11.65 4.20
C TYR A 212 -9.80 -11.39 4.01
N ALA A 213 -10.15 -10.25 3.44
CA ALA A 213 -11.53 -9.76 3.35
C ALA A 213 -12.27 -9.74 4.72
N GLY A 214 -11.52 -9.61 5.81
CA GLY A 214 -11.94 -9.61 7.20
C GLY A 214 -11.00 -10.41 8.10
N ALA A 215 -11.32 -10.48 9.38
CA ALA A 215 -10.56 -11.24 10.37
C ALA A 215 -10.89 -12.74 10.31
N HIS A 216 -9.89 -13.56 10.60
CA HIS A 216 -9.97 -15.02 10.58
C HIS A 216 -9.30 -15.64 11.81
N GLY A 217 -9.57 -16.95 12.07
CA GLY A 217 -8.95 -17.76 13.11
C GLY A 217 -7.64 -18.42 12.67
N ILE A 218 -7.17 -19.39 13.46
CA ILE A 218 -5.85 -20.03 13.31
C ILE A 218 -5.62 -20.71 11.95
N VAL A 219 -6.67 -21.16 11.28
CA VAL A 219 -6.60 -21.86 10.00
C VAL A 219 -6.29 -20.95 8.80
N SER A 220 -6.44 -19.64 8.97
CA SER A 220 -6.13 -18.63 7.96
C SER A 220 -4.67 -18.25 8.03
N THR A 221 -3.95 -18.48 6.92
CA THR A 221 -2.52 -18.23 6.80
C THR A 221 -2.17 -17.61 5.45
N ASP A 222 -0.91 -17.34 5.22
CA ASP A 222 -0.39 -16.87 3.92
C ASP A 222 0.82 -17.71 3.52
N ALA A 223 0.73 -18.37 2.38
CA ALA A 223 1.81 -19.21 1.85
C ALA A 223 3.04 -18.37 1.45
N GLY A 224 2.83 -17.14 1.03
CA GLY A 224 3.87 -16.15 0.71
C GLY A 224 3.97 -15.03 1.74
N TYR A 225 3.78 -15.31 3.03
CA TYR A 225 3.74 -14.29 4.09
C TYR A 225 4.94 -13.35 4.01
N PRO A 226 4.76 -12.07 3.66
CA PRO A 226 5.87 -11.16 3.34
C PRO A 226 6.92 -11.02 4.45
N PRO A 227 6.56 -10.89 5.75
CA PRO A 227 7.55 -10.85 6.82
C PRO A 227 8.44 -12.10 6.89
N PHE A 228 7.89 -13.30 6.59
CA PHE A 228 8.67 -14.53 6.57
C PHE A 228 9.63 -14.60 5.38
N LEU A 229 9.17 -14.15 4.21
CA LEU A 229 9.99 -14.12 3.01
C LEU A 229 11.19 -13.18 3.17
N MET A 230 11.00 -12.02 3.81
CA MET A 230 12.06 -11.02 4.01
C MET A 230 13.20 -11.49 4.92
N VAL A 231 12.92 -12.45 5.83
CA VAL A 231 13.93 -13.00 6.76
C VAL A 231 14.25 -14.46 6.47
N ASN A 232 13.91 -14.97 5.28
CA ASN A 232 14.15 -16.34 4.86
C ASN A 232 13.65 -17.39 5.88
N ALA A 233 12.51 -17.16 6.52
CA ALA A 233 11.91 -18.07 7.47
C ALA A 233 11.35 -19.32 6.79
N LYS A 234 11.37 -20.46 7.47
CA LYS A 234 10.87 -21.72 6.97
C LYS A 234 9.36 -21.85 7.23
N ASN A 235 8.56 -21.21 6.37
CA ASN A 235 7.10 -21.22 6.44
C ASN A 235 6.53 -22.59 6.10
N LEU A 236 5.80 -23.21 7.04
CA LEU A 236 5.15 -24.52 6.82
C LEU A 236 4.05 -24.48 5.75
N ALA A 237 3.40 -23.34 5.57
CA ALA A 237 2.44 -23.12 4.49
C ALA A 237 3.08 -22.83 3.12
N GLY A 238 4.40 -22.60 3.06
CA GLY A 238 5.12 -22.10 1.88
C GLY A 238 4.98 -22.94 0.61
N ASN A 239 4.62 -24.21 0.71
CA ASN A 239 4.39 -25.09 -0.43
C ASN A 239 2.96 -25.05 -0.99
N LEU A 240 2.05 -24.28 -0.38
CA LEU A 240 0.64 -24.22 -0.79
C LEU A 240 0.37 -23.19 -1.90
N GLY A 241 1.39 -22.46 -2.35
CA GLY A 241 1.28 -21.46 -3.41
C GLY A 241 1.77 -20.08 -2.98
N ILE A 242 1.02 -19.05 -3.30
CA ILE A 242 1.35 -17.65 -3.00
C ILE A 242 0.09 -16.97 -2.48
N GLY A 243 0.23 -16.19 -1.40
CA GLY A 243 -0.85 -15.42 -0.79
C GLY A 243 -1.70 -16.22 0.19
N HIS A 244 -2.85 -15.64 0.54
CA HIS A 244 -3.76 -16.18 1.53
C HIS A 244 -4.26 -17.60 1.18
N VAL A 245 -4.31 -18.45 2.20
CA VAL A 245 -4.87 -19.80 2.11
C VAL A 245 -5.48 -20.21 3.46
N ASP A 246 -6.66 -20.84 3.41
CA ASP A 246 -7.22 -21.54 4.57
C ASP A 246 -6.79 -23.01 4.56
N VAL A 247 -6.28 -23.49 5.68
CA VAL A 247 -5.86 -24.87 5.87
C VAL A 247 -6.79 -25.58 6.86
N ALA A 248 -6.79 -26.91 6.86
CA ALA A 248 -7.51 -27.66 7.89
C ALA A 248 -6.79 -27.52 9.24
N LYS A 249 -7.56 -27.49 10.35
CA LYS A 249 -6.99 -27.50 11.70
C LYS A 249 -6.01 -28.66 11.92
N GLU A 250 -6.40 -29.85 11.44
CA GLU A 250 -5.58 -31.05 11.50
C GLU A 250 -4.24 -30.87 10.78
N GLN A 251 -4.21 -30.09 9.70
CA GLN A 251 -2.98 -29.78 8.97
C GLN A 251 -2.03 -28.93 9.80
N VAL A 252 -2.55 -27.93 10.54
CA VAL A 252 -1.73 -27.11 11.45
C VAL A 252 -1.12 -28.01 12.56
N ILE A 253 -1.92 -28.93 13.10
CA ILE A 253 -1.47 -29.89 14.12
C ILE A 253 -0.42 -30.84 13.55
N ASP A 254 -0.64 -31.39 12.35
CA ASP A 254 0.30 -32.32 11.70
C ASP A 254 1.62 -31.64 11.31
N TRP A 255 1.57 -30.39 10.92
CA TRP A 255 2.78 -29.58 10.65
C TRP A 255 3.62 -29.32 11.89
N ASN A 256 2.98 -29.27 13.06
CA ASN A 256 3.63 -29.13 14.36
C ASN A 256 4.71 -28.04 14.39
N PRO A 257 4.36 -26.76 14.18
CA PRO A 257 5.32 -25.68 14.15
C PRO A 257 6.12 -25.56 15.44
N ASP A 258 7.41 -25.20 15.30
CA ASP A 258 8.28 -24.90 16.44
C ASP A 258 7.97 -23.51 17.03
N ILE A 259 7.54 -22.57 16.17
CA ILE A 259 7.10 -21.22 16.54
C ILE A 259 5.79 -20.92 15.82
N LEU A 260 4.84 -20.37 16.56
CA LEU A 260 3.57 -19.86 16.07
C LEU A 260 3.53 -18.33 16.17
N PHE A 261 3.35 -17.67 15.03
CA PHE A 261 3.04 -16.25 15.00
C PHE A 261 1.54 -16.05 14.83
N VAL A 262 1.01 -15.04 15.50
CA VAL A 262 -0.41 -14.67 15.45
C VAL A 262 -0.52 -13.29 14.82
N ASP A 263 -1.14 -13.19 13.63
CA ASP A 263 -1.57 -11.90 13.09
C ASP A 263 -2.71 -11.39 13.97
N LEU A 264 -2.44 -10.30 14.71
CA LEU A 264 -3.39 -9.76 15.67
C LEU A 264 -4.61 -9.07 15.04
N GLY A 265 -4.70 -9.08 13.71
CA GLY A 265 -5.94 -8.81 12.99
C GLY A 265 -7.10 -9.74 13.39
N THR A 266 -6.76 -10.94 13.87
CA THR A 266 -7.71 -11.91 14.43
C THR A 266 -8.54 -11.36 15.57
N LEU A 267 -8.03 -10.41 16.37
CA LEU A 267 -8.73 -9.80 17.52
C LEU A 267 -9.96 -8.96 17.14
N GLN A 268 -10.19 -8.71 15.83
CA GLN A 268 -11.44 -8.12 15.34
C GLN A 268 -12.62 -9.12 15.37
N LEU A 269 -12.35 -10.41 15.52
CA LEU A 269 -13.40 -11.42 15.63
C LEU A 269 -14.19 -11.22 16.93
N GLN A 270 -15.51 -11.29 16.81
CA GLN A 270 -16.45 -11.11 17.91
C GLN A 270 -17.59 -12.11 17.82
N GLY A 271 -18.24 -12.36 18.96
CA GLY A 271 -19.42 -13.20 19.04
C GLY A 271 -19.09 -14.69 19.03
N GLU A 272 -19.65 -15.44 18.07
CA GLU A 272 -19.47 -16.90 17.96
C GLU A 272 -18.16 -17.33 17.31
N ARG A 273 -17.40 -16.38 16.74
CA ARG A 273 -16.10 -16.67 16.11
C ARG A 273 -14.99 -16.34 17.10
N ALA A 274 -14.19 -17.33 17.44
CA ALA A 274 -13.02 -17.15 18.29
C ALA A 274 -11.84 -16.59 17.49
N ASP A 275 -11.07 -15.70 18.10
CA ASP A 275 -9.75 -15.33 17.64
C ASP A 275 -8.75 -16.47 17.88
N VAL A 276 -7.57 -16.38 17.26
CA VAL A 276 -6.54 -17.44 17.35
C VAL A 276 -6.15 -17.78 18.77
N ILE A 277 -6.07 -16.78 19.66
CA ILE A 277 -5.63 -16.98 21.05
C ILE A 277 -6.68 -17.76 21.80
N SER A 278 -7.96 -17.39 21.67
CA SER A 278 -9.09 -18.09 22.23
C SER A 278 -9.24 -19.51 21.65
N GLU A 279 -9.06 -19.69 20.34
CA GLU A 279 -9.08 -21.03 19.72
C GLU A 279 -8.03 -21.98 20.32
N ILE A 280 -6.79 -21.48 20.54
CA ILE A 280 -5.72 -22.29 21.15
C ILE A 280 -6.03 -22.59 22.62
N ALA A 281 -6.57 -21.63 23.37
CA ALA A 281 -6.90 -21.81 24.77
C ALA A 281 -8.04 -22.82 25.01
N ASP A 282 -9.07 -22.78 24.17
CA ASP A 282 -10.32 -23.52 24.34
C ASP A 282 -10.28 -24.93 23.72
N ASP A 283 -9.40 -25.17 22.73
CA ASP A 283 -9.32 -26.46 22.05
C ASP A 283 -8.06 -27.27 22.47
N PRO A 284 -8.23 -28.32 23.31
CA PRO A 284 -7.12 -29.12 23.80
C PRO A 284 -6.32 -29.83 22.70
N SER A 285 -6.85 -29.95 21.47
CA SER A 285 -6.12 -30.56 20.36
C SER A 285 -4.88 -29.77 19.94
N PHE A 286 -4.82 -28.46 20.22
CA PHE A 286 -3.66 -27.64 19.94
C PHE A 286 -2.52 -27.82 20.97
N ALA A 287 -2.80 -28.36 22.16
CA ALA A 287 -1.81 -28.53 23.22
C ALA A 287 -0.63 -29.45 22.84
N ILE A 288 -0.77 -30.29 21.80
CA ILE A 288 0.29 -31.18 21.31
C ILE A 288 1.27 -30.47 20.34
N ILE A 289 0.93 -29.28 19.85
CA ILE A 289 1.79 -28.49 18.97
C ILE A 289 3.02 -28.02 19.76
N ASN A 290 4.23 -28.18 19.19
CA ASN A 290 5.48 -27.74 19.82
C ASN A 290 5.44 -26.29 20.27
N ALA A 291 4.98 -25.39 19.40
CA ALA A 291 4.87 -23.96 19.71
C ALA A 291 3.96 -23.70 20.94
N VAL A 292 2.84 -24.43 21.04
CA VAL A 292 1.89 -24.29 22.16
C VAL A 292 2.48 -24.89 23.46
N SER A 293 2.98 -26.12 23.38
CA SER A 293 3.53 -26.83 24.55
C SER A 293 4.80 -26.19 25.13
N ASN A 294 5.57 -25.51 24.29
CA ASN A 294 6.81 -24.82 24.67
C ASN A 294 6.62 -23.33 24.91
N HIS A 295 5.38 -22.81 24.81
CA HIS A 295 5.06 -21.40 24.93
C HIS A 295 5.79 -20.50 23.91
N GLU A 296 5.96 -20.98 22.67
CA GLU A 296 6.63 -20.24 21.58
C GLU A 296 5.57 -19.60 20.64
N ILE A 297 4.71 -18.74 21.21
CA ILE A 297 3.64 -18.02 20.50
C ILE A 297 3.90 -16.53 20.60
N PHE A 298 3.88 -15.83 19.45
CA PHE A 298 4.26 -14.42 19.35
C PHE A 298 3.26 -13.62 18.52
N GLY A 299 2.91 -12.41 18.99
CA GLY A 299 1.97 -11.51 18.34
C GLY A 299 2.63 -10.62 17.29
N LEU A 300 2.04 -10.56 16.11
CA LEU A 300 2.40 -9.67 15.01
C LEU A 300 1.39 -8.55 14.84
N LEU A 301 1.83 -7.42 14.29
CA LEU A 301 0.94 -6.32 13.97
C LEU A 301 -0.04 -6.71 12.85
N PRO A 302 -1.29 -6.23 12.87
CA PRO A 302 -2.25 -6.46 11.80
C PRO A 302 -1.85 -5.64 10.58
N TYR A 303 -1.11 -6.21 9.65
CA TYR A 303 -0.66 -5.48 8.48
C TYR A 303 -1.72 -5.35 7.39
N ASN A 304 -2.68 -6.26 7.30
CA ASN A 304 -3.75 -6.22 6.31
C ASN A 304 -5.06 -5.69 6.91
N TYR A 305 -5.15 -4.36 7.03
CA TYR A 305 -6.34 -3.66 7.49
C TYR A 305 -6.69 -2.52 6.54
N TYR A 306 -7.81 -2.67 5.81
CA TYR A 306 -8.16 -1.79 4.70
C TYR A 306 -6.98 -1.59 3.75
N ASN A 307 -6.58 -2.72 3.13
CA ASN A 307 -5.38 -2.90 2.33
C ASN A 307 -4.07 -2.96 3.16
N THR A 308 -2.98 -3.38 2.52
CA THR A 308 -1.69 -3.67 3.14
C THR A 308 -1.03 -2.42 3.73
N ASN A 309 -0.73 -2.44 5.03
CA ASN A 309 0.08 -1.43 5.71
C ASN A 309 1.57 -1.78 5.52
N GLN A 310 2.22 -1.21 4.49
CA GLN A 310 3.59 -1.57 4.09
C GLN A 310 4.60 -1.37 5.23
N GLY A 311 4.43 -0.31 6.03
CA GLY A 311 5.28 -0.07 7.21
C GLY A 311 5.16 -1.17 8.26
N SER A 312 3.94 -1.67 8.53
CA SER A 312 3.72 -2.76 9.47
C SER A 312 4.31 -4.08 8.97
N VAL A 313 4.29 -4.34 7.65
CA VAL A 313 4.96 -5.52 7.05
C VAL A 313 6.45 -5.54 7.36
N ILE A 314 7.13 -4.40 7.19
CA ILE A 314 8.58 -4.29 7.49
C ILE A 314 8.84 -4.42 8.99
N ALA A 315 8.04 -3.77 9.83
CA ALA A 315 8.15 -3.85 11.28
C ALA A 315 7.99 -5.29 11.80
N ASP A 316 6.98 -6.01 11.30
CA ASP A 316 6.78 -7.44 11.58
C ASP A 316 7.98 -8.28 11.13
N ALA A 317 8.58 -7.99 9.98
CA ALA A 317 9.75 -8.73 9.49
C ALA A 317 10.95 -8.57 10.42
N TYR A 318 11.21 -7.37 10.94
CA TYR A 318 12.27 -7.15 11.96
C TYR A 318 11.98 -7.92 13.24
N TYR A 319 10.73 -7.92 13.71
CA TYR A 319 10.35 -8.70 14.90
C TYR A 319 10.48 -10.21 14.67
N VAL A 320 9.99 -10.73 13.56
CA VAL A 320 10.15 -12.14 13.18
C VAL A 320 11.62 -12.51 13.12
N GLY A 321 12.46 -11.68 12.49
CA GLY A 321 13.90 -11.87 12.45
C GLY A 321 14.53 -11.93 13.85
N LYS A 322 14.11 -11.04 14.77
CA LYS A 322 14.58 -11.02 16.16
C LYS A 322 14.25 -12.29 16.92
N ILE A 323 13.04 -12.85 16.70
CA ILE A 323 12.62 -14.09 17.34
C ILE A 323 13.35 -15.31 16.76
N LEU A 324 13.45 -15.39 15.44
CA LEU A 324 14.03 -16.55 14.76
C LEU A 324 15.57 -16.58 14.83
N TYR A 325 16.19 -15.42 14.71
CA TYR A 325 17.64 -15.27 14.53
C TYR A 325 18.23 -14.20 15.47
N PRO A 326 18.11 -14.38 16.80
CA PRO A 326 18.43 -13.33 17.78
C PRO A 326 19.87 -12.81 17.72
N LYS A 327 20.82 -13.59 17.18
CA LYS A 327 22.22 -13.16 17.01
C LYS A 327 22.38 -12.20 15.84
N GLN A 328 21.70 -12.47 14.71
CA GLN A 328 21.73 -11.64 13.51
C GLN A 328 20.99 -10.32 13.69
N PHE A 329 20.09 -10.29 14.67
CA PHE A 329 19.26 -9.12 15.02
C PHE A 329 19.58 -8.60 16.44
N GLU A 330 20.79 -8.83 16.96
CA GLU A 330 21.13 -8.42 18.33
C GLU A 330 21.06 -6.90 18.55
N ASP A 331 21.35 -6.14 17.51
CA ASP A 331 21.31 -4.67 17.43
C ASP A 331 19.89 -4.11 17.30
N ILE A 332 18.90 -4.94 16.94
CA ILE A 332 17.52 -4.49 16.69
C ILE A 332 16.69 -4.51 17.97
N ASN A 333 16.03 -3.38 18.24
CA ASN A 333 14.86 -3.29 19.12
C ASN A 333 13.61 -3.14 18.26
N PRO A 334 12.72 -4.15 18.16
CA PRO A 334 11.60 -4.14 17.21
C PRO A 334 10.61 -2.99 17.39
N GLU A 335 10.35 -2.56 18.63
CA GLU A 335 9.44 -1.45 18.91
C GLU A 335 10.02 -0.11 18.42
N SER A 336 11.31 0.12 18.68
CA SER A 336 12.02 1.31 18.20
C SER A 336 12.11 1.32 16.68
N GLU A 337 12.37 0.15 16.08
CA GLU A 337 12.41 -0.02 14.63
C GLU A 337 11.06 0.29 13.98
N ALA A 338 9.95 -0.20 14.57
CA ALA A 338 8.61 0.12 14.12
C ALA A 338 8.32 1.63 14.19
N ASP A 339 8.74 2.28 15.27
CA ASP A 339 8.58 3.73 15.43
C ASP A 339 9.40 4.52 14.42
N GLU A 340 10.64 4.13 14.11
CA GLU A 340 11.46 4.74 13.05
C GLU A 340 10.79 4.61 11.68
N ILE A 341 10.27 3.42 11.37
CA ILE A 341 9.54 3.16 10.12
C ILE A 341 8.30 4.05 10.02
N TYR A 342 7.52 4.15 11.08
CA TYR A 342 6.32 4.98 11.08
C TYR A 342 6.65 6.48 11.05
N GLU A 343 7.67 6.92 11.78
CA GLU A 343 8.11 8.32 11.70
C GLU A 343 8.51 8.72 10.28
N PHE A 344 9.27 7.86 9.60
CA PHE A 344 9.65 8.11 8.21
C PHE A 344 8.44 8.13 7.27
N LEU A 345 7.52 7.16 7.37
CA LEU A 345 6.42 6.98 6.43
C LEU A 345 5.23 7.92 6.69
N VAL A 346 4.88 8.12 7.96
CA VAL A 346 3.67 8.85 8.36
C VAL A 346 3.92 10.06 9.26
N GLY A 347 5.21 10.37 9.54
CA GLY A 347 5.61 11.56 10.27
C GLY A 347 5.43 11.50 11.79
N LYS A 348 5.07 10.35 12.36
CA LYS A 348 4.89 10.17 13.81
C LYS A 348 5.17 8.74 14.25
N ASN A 349 5.68 8.61 15.48
CA ASN A 349 5.86 7.36 16.21
C ASN A 349 4.49 6.89 16.73
N VAL A 350 3.92 5.86 16.11
CA VAL A 350 2.57 5.38 16.42
C VAL A 350 2.50 3.93 16.86
N PHE A 351 3.63 3.25 17.01
CA PHE A 351 3.67 1.85 17.44
C PHE A 351 2.95 1.64 18.77
N SER A 352 3.30 2.42 19.80
CA SER A 352 2.68 2.29 21.12
C SER A 352 1.16 2.53 21.08
N GLN A 353 0.71 3.53 20.28
CA GLN A 353 -0.71 3.83 20.13
C GLN A 353 -1.45 2.69 19.42
N LEU A 354 -0.90 2.16 18.33
CA LEU A 354 -1.44 1.00 17.61
C LEU A 354 -1.53 -0.20 18.55
N ASN A 355 -0.43 -0.52 19.22
CA ASN A 355 -0.30 -1.68 20.09
C ASN A 355 -1.32 -1.65 21.23
N GLN A 356 -1.46 -0.52 21.92
CA GLN A 356 -2.39 -0.41 23.07
C GLN A 356 -3.86 -0.34 22.65
N ASN A 357 -4.17 0.42 21.61
CA ASN A 357 -5.56 0.70 21.27
C ASN A 357 -6.20 -0.39 20.40
N ALA A 358 -5.46 -0.92 19.41
CA ALA A 358 -6.01 -1.88 18.46
C ALA A 358 -5.85 -3.34 18.91
N ILE A 359 -4.73 -3.67 19.53
CA ILE A 359 -4.33 -5.07 19.78
C ILE A 359 -3.94 -5.37 21.23
N ALA A 360 -4.49 -4.58 22.16
CA ALA A 360 -4.44 -4.83 23.62
C ALA A 360 -3.02 -5.00 24.20
N GLY A 361 -2.00 -4.42 23.56
CA GLY A 361 -0.60 -4.53 23.99
C GLY A 361 0.09 -5.85 23.60
N LEU A 362 -0.53 -6.67 22.73
CA LEU A 362 -0.01 -7.99 22.37
C LEU A 362 0.99 -7.97 21.19
N GLY A 363 1.09 -6.85 20.47
CA GLY A 363 2.05 -6.72 19.36
C GLY A 363 3.49 -6.78 19.86
N PHE A 364 4.31 -7.56 19.18
CA PHE A 364 5.71 -7.81 19.50
C PHE A 364 5.93 -8.37 20.90
N THR A 365 4.96 -9.15 21.39
CA THR A 365 5.06 -9.82 22.67
C THR A 365 4.94 -11.35 22.54
N HIS A 366 5.44 -12.03 23.54
CA HIS A 366 5.14 -13.42 23.77
C HIS A 366 3.69 -13.53 24.30
N ILE A 367 2.92 -14.45 23.73
CA ILE A 367 1.50 -14.69 24.08
C ILE A 367 1.39 -15.99 24.90
N ASP A 368 0.79 -15.89 26.08
CA ASP A 368 0.34 -17.06 26.82
C ASP A 368 -1.19 -17.19 26.68
N PRO A 369 -1.68 -18.14 25.88
CA PRO A 369 -3.14 -18.30 25.64
C PRO A 369 -3.95 -18.56 26.93
N ALA A 370 -3.33 -19.01 27.99
CA ALA A 370 -3.98 -19.25 29.27
C ALA A 370 -4.17 -17.97 30.11
N SER A 371 -3.50 -16.87 29.71
CA SER A 371 -3.49 -15.61 30.49
C SER A 371 -4.26 -14.46 29.82
N VAL A 372 -4.77 -14.66 28.62
CA VAL A 372 -5.49 -13.64 27.81
C VAL A 372 -7.03 -13.80 27.91
#